data_5ae3d7bb7f73ad96fa9160f9c31a006a
#
_entry.id   5ae3d7bb7f73ad96fa9160f9c31a006a
#
_cell.length_a   1.000
_cell.length_b   1.000
_cell.length_c   1.000
_cell.angle_alpha   90.00
_cell.angle_beta   90.00
_cell.angle_gamma   90.00
#
_symmetry.space_group_name_H-M   'P 1'
#
loop_
_entity.id
_entity.type
_entity.pdbx_description
1 polymer ?
#
loop_
_entity_poly.entity_id
_entity_poly.type
_entity_poly.pdbx_seq_one_letter_code
_entity_poly.pdbx_strand_id
1 'polypeptide(L)' 'MKKLLFVVNGHSGKGQIKNKLLDIIDIMIKEGYHVQVHTTQEREDATKVVREQAKYYDLVV' A
#
# COMPACT_ATOMS: atom_id res chain seq x y z
N MET A 1 -1.65 -16.19 7.90
CA MET A 1 -1.90 -14.73 7.89
C MET A 1 -1.86 -14.22 6.47
N LYS A 2 -2.85 -13.46 6.07
CA LYS A 2 -2.92 -12.93 4.71
C LYS A 2 -1.97 -11.75 4.55
N LYS A 3 -1.32 -11.67 3.41
CA LYS A 3 -0.39 -10.59 3.10
C LYS A 3 -1.05 -9.54 2.22
N LEU A 4 -0.91 -8.28 2.60
CA LEU A 4 -1.49 -7.15 1.89
C LEU A 4 -0.39 -6.18 1.48
N LEU A 5 -0.36 -5.82 0.20
CA LEU A 5 0.54 -4.79 -0.30
C LEU A 5 -0.24 -3.49 -0.48
N PHE A 6 0.17 -2.47 0.26
CA PHE A 6 -0.44 -1.15 0.17
C PHE A 6 0.48 -0.23 -0.60
N VAL A 7 0.08 0.14 -1.81
CA VAL A 7 0.88 1.01 -2.68
C VAL A 7 0.37 2.44 -2.51
N VAL A 8 1.26 3.33 -2.09
CA VAL A 8 0.89 4.71 -1.78
C VAL A 8 1.71 5.66 -2.65
N ASN A 9 1.02 6.61 -3.29
CA ASN A 9 1.68 7.69 -4.01
C ASN A 9 1.83 8.89 -3.07
N GLY A 10 3.04 9.06 -2.54
CA GLY A 10 3.32 10.13 -1.60
C GLY A 10 3.39 11.52 -2.21
N HIS A 11 3.39 11.60 -3.54
CA HIS A 11 3.52 12.87 -4.24
C HIS A 11 2.19 13.49 -4.65
N SER A 12 1.10 12.76 -4.47
CA SER A 12 -0.23 13.28 -4.81
C SER A 12 -1.05 13.48 -3.55
N GLY A 13 -2.21 14.14 -3.69
CA GLY A 13 -3.14 14.30 -2.58
C GLY A 13 -2.77 15.36 -1.57
N LYS A 14 -1.80 16.19 -1.86
CA LYS A 14 -1.41 17.32 -1.01
C LYS A 14 -1.16 16.94 0.45
N GLY A 15 -0.66 15.74 0.66
CA GLY A 15 -0.36 15.27 2.00
C GLY A 15 -1.52 14.70 2.78
N GLN A 16 -2.71 14.66 2.21
CA GLN A 16 -3.89 14.14 2.91
C GLN A 16 -3.73 12.66 3.28
N ILE A 17 -3.10 11.88 2.40
CA ILE A 17 -2.92 10.46 2.67
C ILE A 17 -2.00 10.23 3.89
N LYS A 18 -1.04 11.13 4.10
CA LYS A 18 -0.14 11.00 5.23
C LYS A 18 -0.88 11.04 6.57
N ASN A 19 -1.89 11.91 6.67
CA ASN A 19 -2.64 12.07 7.90
C ASN A 19 -3.52 10.86 8.22
N LYS A 20 -3.92 10.11 7.19
CA LYS A 20 -4.82 8.98 7.36
C LYS A 20 -4.13 7.63 7.18
N LEU A 21 -2.86 7.65 6.79
CA LEU A 21 -2.14 6.42 6.46
C LEU A 21 -2.11 5.44 7.63
N LEU A 22 -1.78 5.93 8.81
CA LEU A 22 -1.70 5.07 9.99
C LEU A 22 -3.06 4.48 10.35
N ASP A 23 -4.12 5.28 10.24
CA ASP A 23 -5.47 4.80 10.51
C ASP A 23 -5.86 3.68 9.54
N ILE A 24 -5.54 3.85 8.26
CA ILE A 24 -5.84 2.84 7.24
C ILE A 24 -5.08 1.55 7.52
N ILE A 25 -3.79 1.67 7.83
CA ILE A 25 -2.97 0.51 8.14
C ILE A 25 -3.51 -0.21 9.37
N ASP A 26 -3.90 0.53 10.40
CA ASP A 26 -4.43 -0.05 11.61
C ASP A 26 -5.70 -0.87 11.35
N ILE A 27 -6.59 -0.34 10.50
CA ILE A 27 -7.80 -1.05 10.10
C ILE A 27 -7.44 -2.37 9.41
N MET A 28 -6.47 -2.34 8.50
CA MET A 28 -6.06 -3.54 7.78
C MET A 28 -5.47 -4.59 8.71
N ILE A 29 -4.67 -4.15 9.67
CA ILE A 29 -4.07 -5.06 10.64
C ILE A 29 -5.15 -5.69 11.53
N LYS A 30 -6.15 -4.91 11.93
CA LYS A 30 -7.25 -5.44 12.73
C LYS A 30 -8.07 -6.47 11.98
N GLU A 31 -8.10 -6.37 10.65
CA GLU A 31 -8.79 -7.35 9.80
C GLU A 31 -7.95 -8.62 9.56
N GLY A 32 -6.76 -8.70 10.13
CA GLY A 32 -5.94 -9.88 10.06
C GLY A 32 -4.91 -9.90 8.96
N TYR A 33 -4.62 -8.75 8.35
CA TYR A 33 -3.62 -8.67 7.28
C TYR A 33 -2.24 -8.34 7.82
N HIS A 34 -1.24 -8.93 7.18
CA HIS A 34 0.14 -8.51 7.35
C HIS A 34 0.42 -7.47 6.26
N VAL A 35 0.53 -6.21 6.64
CA VAL A 35 0.58 -5.08 5.70
C VAL A 35 2.01 -4.71 5.36
N GLN A 36 2.31 -4.67 4.07
CA GLN A 36 3.56 -4.16 3.54
C GLN A 36 3.23 -2.85 2.80
N VAL A 37 3.88 -1.76 3.19
CA VAL A 37 3.65 -0.46 2.55
C VAL A 37 4.78 -0.18 1.57
N HIS A 38 4.39 0.20 0.36
CA HIS A 38 5.34 0.65 -0.66
C HIS A 38 4.95 2.05 -1.11
N THR A 39 5.86 3.01 -0.96
CA THR A 39 5.63 4.36 -1.45
C THR A 39 6.23 4.50 -2.83
N THR A 40 5.43 4.94 -3.80
CA THR A 40 5.89 5.09 -5.17
C THR A 40 6.74 6.34 -5.31
N GLN A 41 7.78 6.26 -6.11
CA GLN A 41 8.70 7.37 -6.35
C GLN A 41 8.45 8.06 -7.69
N GLU A 42 7.90 7.33 -8.64
CA GLU A 42 7.62 7.85 -9.97
C GLU A 42 6.23 7.41 -10.41
N ARG A 43 5.73 8.07 -11.47
CA ARG A 43 4.36 7.81 -11.95
C ARG A 43 4.12 6.35 -12.30
N GLU A 44 5.10 5.69 -12.92
CA GLU A 44 4.94 4.31 -13.38
C GLU A 44 5.33 3.26 -12.32
N ASP A 45 5.83 3.72 -11.18
CA ASP A 45 6.32 2.83 -10.14
C ASP A 45 5.23 1.93 -9.59
N ALA A 46 4.02 2.45 -9.41
CA ALA A 46 2.91 1.66 -8.89
C ALA A 46 2.60 0.47 -9.79
N THR A 47 2.51 0.70 -11.10
CA THR A 47 2.24 -0.37 -12.06
C THR A 47 3.35 -1.42 -12.04
N LYS A 48 4.59 -0.98 -11.99
CA LYS A 48 5.74 -1.88 -11.96
C LYS A 48 5.74 -2.73 -10.69
N VAL A 49 5.51 -2.09 -9.54
CA VAL A 49 5.50 -2.79 -8.25
C VAL A 49 4.37 -3.82 -8.21
N VAL A 50 3.17 -3.46 -8.64
CA VAL A 50 2.04 -4.38 -8.66
C VAL A 50 2.34 -5.57 -9.57
N ARG A 51 2.88 -5.30 -10.75
CA ARG A 51 3.20 -6.36 -11.71
C ARG A 51 4.22 -7.35 -11.15
N GLU A 52 5.24 -6.84 -10.47
CA GLU A 52 6.33 -7.68 -9.96
C GLU A 52 6.00 -8.35 -8.63
N GLN A 53 5.21 -7.68 -7.78
CA GLN A 53 5.01 -8.11 -6.40
C GLN A 53 3.66 -8.74 -6.11
N ALA A 54 2.67 -8.52 -6.98
CA ALA A 54 1.30 -8.98 -6.70
C ALA A 54 1.21 -10.47 -6.39
N LYS A 55 2.05 -11.27 -7.01
CA LYS A 55 2.03 -12.73 -6.83
C LYS A 55 2.43 -13.16 -5.41
N TYR A 56 3.09 -12.27 -4.67
CA TYR A 56 3.51 -12.57 -3.31
C TYR A 56 2.49 -12.14 -2.25
N TYR A 57 1.41 -11.48 -2.68
CA TYR A 57 0.44 -10.93 -1.76
C TYR A 57 -0.97 -11.42 -2.07
N ASP A 58 -1.77 -11.55 -1.03
CA ASP A 58 -3.17 -11.96 -1.17
C ASP A 58 -4.04 -10.82 -1.65
N LEU A 59 -3.64 -9.58 -1.33
CA LEU A 59 -4.41 -8.39 -1.68
C LEU A 59 -3.44 -7.25 -1.96
N VAL A 60 -3.75 -6.47 -3.01
CA VAL A 60 -3.01 -5.25 -3.35
C VAL A 60 -3.99 -4.07 -3.34
N VAL A 61 -3.62 -3.01 -2.65
CA VAL A 61 -4.47 -1.83 -2.52
C VAL A 61 -3.77 -0.59 -3.08
#